data_53aaf9c32f5952bd6f564a7b65c4d6c0
#
_entry.id   53aaf9c32f5952bd6f564a7b65c4d6c0
#
_cell.length_a   1.000
_cell.length_b   1.000
_cell.length_c   1.000
_cell.angle_alpha   90.00
_cell.angle_beta   90.00
_cell.angle_gamma   90.00
#
_symmetry.space_group_name_H-M   'P 1'
#
loop_
_entity.id
_entity.type
_entity.pdbx_description
1 polymer ?
#
loop_
_entity_poly.entity_id
_entity_poly.type
_entity_poly.pdbx_seq_one_letter_code
_entity_poly.pdbx_strand_id
1 'polypeptide(L)'
;MGRAGILRHRRLNRKWLAFNGLVPVPMRGFAAVMSSPLAGKIIVLGVTGSIAAYKAADLISQLRKQGAEVHPVLTKGGAEFITPLTLQTLARQPVAQDLWKEGQGWQPGHVDLADRADLLVVAPATADVIAQFAHGLAPDFLSSLHLVARCPVLMAPAMNGKMWAHPATVANVDTLKTRGVEFIGPDEGMLACGYEGVGRLWPVDGIVAKINSLLGVL
;
A
#
# COMPACT_ATOMS: atom_id res chain seq x y z
N MET A 1 65.97 -2.82 -10.70
CA MET A 1 65.76 -2.27 -12.06
C MET A 1 64.35 -2.65 -12.47
N GLY A 2 63.31 -1.90 -12.33
CA GLY A 2 63.03 -0.57 -12.73
C GLY A 2 62.03 -0.59 -13.84
N ARG A 3 60.78 -0.18 -13.60
CA ARG A 3 60.04 0.79 -14.44
C ARG A 3 58.59 0.92 -13.95
N ALA A 4 58.35 2.05 -13.34
CA ALA A 4 57.03 2.58 -13.07
C ALA A 4 56.33 2.95 -14.40
N GLY A 5 55.12 2.45 -14.61
CA GLY A 5 54.22 2.82 -15.72
C GLY A 5 53.20 3.87 -15.25
N ILE A 6 53.35 5.07 -15.73
CA ILE A 6 52.54 6.24 -15.47
C ILE A 6 51.19 6.09 -16.22
N LEU A 7 50.07 5.97 -15.51
CA LEU A 7 48.75 6.05 -16.07
C LEU A 7 48.42 7.51 -16.42
N ARG A 8 48.39 7.82 -17.71
CA ARG A 8 47.97 9.09 -18.26
C ARG A 8 46.45 9.24 -18.12
N HIS A 9 46.01 10.20 -17.34
CA HIS A 9 44.61 10.71 -17.34
C HIS A 9 44.22 11.17 -18.76
N ARG A 10 43.34 10.44 -19.44
CA ARG A 10 42.68 10.93 -20.65
C ARG A 10 41.73 12.07 -20.27
N ARG A 11 42.08 13.28 -20.67
CA ARG A 11 41.20 14.46 -20.67
C ARG A 11 39.99 14.15 -21.56
N LEU A 12 38.80 14.08 -20.97
CA LEU A 12 37.54 14.04 -21.71
C LEU A 12 37.39 15.33 -22.52
N ASN A 13 37.24 15.15 -23.82
CA ASN A 13 37.19 16.20 -24.84
C ASN A 13 35.85 16.96 -24.71
N ARG A 14 35.93 18.24 -24.36
CA ARG A 14 34.78 19.18 -24.16
C ARG A 14 33.98 19.52 -25.42
N LYS A 15 34.07 18.75 -26.49
CA LYS A 15 33.44 19.05 -27.79
C LYS A 15 32.08 18.41 -28.04
N TRP A 16 31.50 17.70 -27.05
CA TRP A 16 30.15 17.08 -27.18
C TRP A 16 28.98 17.91 -26.62
N LEU A 17 29.22 19.15 -26.19
CA LEU A 17 28.18 20.04 -25.58
C LEU A 17 27.63 21.12 -26.52
N ALA A 18 27.77 20.95 -27.83
CA ALA A 18 27.30 21.93 -28.81
C ALA A 18 26.37 21.29 -29.86
N PHE A 19 25.35 20.55 -29.40
CA PHE A 19 24.24 20.15 -30.28
C PHE A 19 22.92 20.20 -29.50
N ASN A 20 22.01 21.04 -30.03
CA ASN A 20 20.63 21.26 -29.64
C ASN A 20 20.39 22.08 -28.36
N GLY A 21 19.88 23.28 -28.57
CA GLY A 21 19.31 24.26 -27.62
C GLY A 21 18.33 23.72 -26.60
N LEU A 22 18.78 22.78 -25.77
CA LEU A 22 18.10 22.38 -24.56
C LEU A 22 18.38 23.49 -23.53
N VAL A 23 17.43 24.38 -23.38
CA VAL A 23 17.33 25.29 -22.25
C VAL A 23 17.44 24.39 -20.98
N PRO A 24 18.35 24.68 -20.04
CA PRO A 24 18.39 23.93 -18.77
C PRO A 24 17.02 24.09 -18.12
N VAL A 25 16.25 23.02 -18.07
CA VAL A 25 15.02 22.98 -17.26
C VAL A 25 15.51 23.13 -15.81
N PRO A 26 15.13 24.21 -15.09
CA PRO A 26 15.51 24.32 -13.70
C PRO A 26 14.92 23.13 -12.98
N MET A 27 15.77 22.29 -12.37
CA MET A 27 15.34 21.24 -11.47
C MET A 27 14.71 21.90 -10.22
N ARG A 28 13.50 22.45 -10.39
CA ARG A 28 12.65 22.81 -9.26
C ARG A 28 12.12 21.50 -8.67
N GLY A 29 12.67 21.07 -7.57
CA GLY A 29 12.07 19.92 -6.89
C GLY A 29 12.83 19.23 -5.79
N PHE A 30 14.02 19.65 -5.38
CA PHE A 30 14.69 19.00 -4.25
C PHE A 30 14.41 19.66 -2.88
N ALA A 31 13.84 20.86 -2.84
CA ALA A 31 13.57 21.59 -1.60
C ALA A 31 12.17 21.35 -1.00
N ALA A 32 11.26 20.68 -1.73
CA ALA A 32 9.87 20.47 -1.26
C ALA A 32 9.65 19.15 -0.50
N VAL A 33 10.69 18.33 -0.30
CA VAL A 33 10.56 17.03 0.40
C VAL A 33 10.48 17.18 1.93
N MET A 34 10.83 18.35 2.47
CA MET A 34 10.89 18.58 3.92
C MET A 34 9.55 18.91 4.60
N SER A 35 8.42 18.91 3.86
CA SER A 35 7.10 19.22 4.43
C SER A 35 5.98 18.25 4.01
N SER A 36 6.33 17.08 3.49
CA SER A 36 5.32 16.08 3.13
C SER A 36 4.76 15.43 4.41
N PRO A 37 3.45 15.47 4.64
CA PRO A 37 2.86 15.04 5.93
C PRO A 37 3.20 13.59 6.31
N LEU A 38 3.35 12.70 5.34
CA LEU A 38 3.67 11.29 5.55
C LEU A 38 5.14 10.95 5.28
N ALA A 39 6.05 11.94 5.26
CA ALA A 39 7.48 11.69 5.03
C ALA A 39 8.06 10.74 6.08
N GLY A 40 8.72 9.67 5.62
CA GLY A 40 9.32 8.64 6.48
C GLY A 40 8.33 7.64 7.09
N LYS A 41 7.02 7.73 6.78
CA LYS A 41 6.01 6.77 7.22
C LYS A 41 5.97 5.56 6.28
N ILE A 42 5.98 4.37 6.87
CA ILE A 42 5.86 3.09 6.17
C ILE A 42 4.43 2.58 6.33
N ILE A 43 3.72 2.50 5.20
CA ILE A 43 2.33 2.03 5.14
C ILE A 43 2.28 0.72 4.37
N VAL A 44 1.81 -0.34 5.02
CA VAL A 44 1.49 -1.59 4.35
C VAL A 44 0.06 -1.51 3.83
N LEU A 45 -0.14 -1.74 2.54
CA LEU A 45 -1.46 -1.71 1.90
C LEU A 45 -1.86 -3.11 1.42
N GLY A 46 -2.76 -3.74 2.15
CA GLY A 46 -3.42 -4.98 1.75
C GLY A 46 -4.53 -4.71 0.72
N VAL A 47 -4.43 -5.36 -0.44
CA VAL A 47 -5.43 -5.27 -1.52
C VAL A 47 -6.08 -6.62 -1.72
N THR A 48 -7.40 -6.70 -1.49
CA THR A 48 -8.15 -7.96 -1.48
C THR A 48 -9.19 -8.06 -2.59
N GLY A 49 -9.83 -9.22 -2.75
CA GLY A 49 -10.64 -9.61 -3.88
C GLY A 49 -12.00 -8.91 -4.01
N SER A 50 -12.00 -7.63 -4.25
CA SER A 50 -13.19 -6.83 -4.54
C SER A 50 -13.00 -6.06 -5.85
N ILE A 51 -14.09 -5.82 -6.59
CA ILE A 51 -14.04 -4.95 -7.77
C ILE A 51 -13.41 -3.59 -7.43
N ALA A 52 -13.54 -3.11 -6.20
CA ALA A 52 -12.95 -1.85 -5.75
C ALA A 52 -11.40 -1.88 -5.66
N ALA A 53 -10.75 -3.03 -5.90
CA ALA A 53 -9.28 -3.14 -5.87
C ALA A 53 -8.57 -2.18 -6.83
N TYR A 54 -9.21 -1.77 -7.96
CA TYR A 54 -8.63 -0.78 -8.87
C TYR A 54 -8.37 0.57 -8.18
N LYS A 55 -9.13 0.92 -7.13
CA LYS A 55 -8.94 2.16 -6.37
C LYS A 55 -7.67 2.17 -5.53
N ALA A 56 -7.07 1.00 -5.27
CA ALA A 56 -5.78 0.91 -4.59
C ALA A 56 -4.66 1.63 -5.36
N ALA A 57 -4.76 1.68 -6.69
CA ALA A 57 -3.82 2.42 -7.53
C ALA A 57 -3.83 3.92 -7.22
N ASP A 58 -5.02 4.52 -7.09
CA ASP A 58 -5.17 5.92 -6.71
C ASP A 58 -4.74 6.15 -5.25
N LEU A 59 -5.13 5.28 -4.33
CA LEU A 59 -4.72 5.36 -2.93
C LEU A 59 -3.19 5.37 -2.78
N ILE A 60 -2.48 4.45 -3.45
CA ILE A 60 -1.02 4.42 -3.48
C ILE A 60 -0.47 5.75 -4.01
N SER A 61 -1.01 6.24 -5.13
CA SER A 61 -0.55 7.49 -5.76
C SER A 61 -0.70 8.68 -4.82
N GLN A 62 -1.81 8.78 -4.09
CA GLN A 62 -2.05 9.88 -3.15
C GLN A 62 -1.13 9.78 -1.92
N LEU A 63 -0.96 8.60 -1.33
CA LEU A 63 -0.08 8.39 -0.19
C LEU A 63 1.39 8.69 -0.55
N ARG A 64 1.82 8.24 -1.72
CA ARG A 64 3.17 8.52 -2.25
C ARG A 64 3.41 10.02 -2.48
N LYS A 65 2.42 10.76 -2.99
CA LYS A 65 2.50 12.22 -3.13
C LYS A 65 2.67 12.92 -1.79
N GLN A 66 2.15 12.35 -0.71
CA GLN A 66 2.33 12.84 0.66
C GLN A 66 3.63 12.36 1.32
N GLY A 67 4.48 11.65 0.61
CA GLY A 67 5.80 11.23 1.07
C GLY A 67 5.85 9.87 1.76
N ALA A 68 4.75 9.13 1.84
CA ALA A 68 4.74 7.79 2.43
C ALA A 68 5.54 6.79 1.59
N GLU A 69 6.17 5.84 2.27
CA GLU A 69 6.64 4.60 1.67
C GLU A 69 5.50 3.58 1.75
N VAL A 70 4.97 3.15 0.59
CA VAL A 70 3.82 2.24 0.52
C VAL A 70 4.27 0.87 0.05
N HIS A 71 4.03 -0.16 0.85
CA HIS A 71 4.31 -1.56 0.55
C HIS A 71 3.02 -2.32 0.24
N PRO A 72 2.74 -2.62 -1.04
CA PRO A 72 1.54 -3.35 -1.40
C PRO A 72 1.65 -4.84 -1.06
N VAL A 73 0.59 -5.37 -0.45
CA VAL A 73 0.36 -6.80 -0.26
C VAL A 73 -0.89 -7.18 -1.03
N LEU A 74 -0.75 -8.04 -2.04
CA LEU A 74 -1.85 -8.38 -2.94
C LEU A 74 -2.27 -9.84 -2.72
N THR A 75 -3.51 -10.05 -2.28
CA THR A 75 -4.05 -11.41 -2.13
C THR A 75 -4.33 -12.04 -3.49
N LYS A 76 -4.48 -13.37 -3.54
CA LYS A 76 -4.87 -14.09 -4.77
C LYS A 76 -6.17 -13.52 -5.35
N GLY A 77 -7.17 -13.27 -4.51
CA GLY A 77 -8.43 -12.64 -4.95
C GLY A 77 -8.25 -11.22 -5.45
N GLY A 78 -7.33 -10.44 -4.87
CA GLY A 78 -7.00 -9.09 -5.33
C GLY A 78 -6.37 -9.09 -6.73
N ALA A 79 -5.53 -10.09 -7.02
CA ALA A 79 -4.85 -10.24 -8.32
C ALA A 79 -5.80 -10.49 -9.49
N GLU A 80 -7.05 -10.93 -9.24
CA GLU A 80 -8.09 -11.07 -10.27
C GLU A 80 -8.63 -9.71 -10.76
N PHE A 81 -8.42 -8.62 -10.00
CA PHE A 81 -8.96 -7.29 -10.31
C PHE A 81 -7.90 -6.25 -10.62
N ILE A 82 -6.67 -6.43 -10.15
CA ILE A 82 -5.56 -5.50 -10.41
C ILE A 82 -4.24 -6.28 -10.48
N THR A 83 -3.35 -5.88 -11.40
CA THR A 83 -2.09 -6.59 -11.58
C THR A 83 -1.03 -6.15 -10.55
N PRO A 84 -0.14 -7.06 -10.14
CA PRO A 84 1.02 -6.70 -9.30
C PRO A 84 1.87 -5.60 -9.94
N LEU A 85 2.03 -5.64 -11.27
CA LEU A 85 2.80 -4.65 -12.02
C LEU A 85 2.27 -3.22 -11.81
N THR A 86 0.96 -3.05 -11.79
CA THR A 86 0.34 -1.74 -11.54
C THR A 86 0.70 -1.21 -10.16
N LEU A 87 0.53 -2.05 -9.13
CA LEU A 87 0.81 -1.66 -7.74
C LEU A 87 2.30 -1.41 -7.52
N GLN A 88 3.17 -2.28 -8.03
CA GLN A 88 4.63 -2.15 -7.95
C GLN A 88 5.12 -0.84 -8.58
N THR A 89 4.61 -0.52 -9.77
CA THR A 89 5.02 0.70 -10.50
C THR A 89 4.65 1.96 -9.74
N LEU A 90 3.44 2.01 -9.17
CA LEU A 90 2.95 3.16 -8.43
C LEU A 90 3.61 3.30 -7.05
N ALA A 91 3.76 2.19 -6.34
CA ALA A 91 4.39 2.16 -5.02
C ALA A 91 5.92 2.34 -5.09
N ARG A 92 6.56 1.95 -6.21
CA ARG A 92 8.01 1.82 -6.36
C ARG A 92 8.61 0.87 -5.32
N GLN A 93 7.83 -0.13 -4.93
CA GLN A 93 8.18 -1.18 -3.98
C GLN A 93 7.70 -2.53 -4.52
N PRO A 94 8.39 -3.64 -4.23
CA PRO A 94 7.90 -4.97 -4.55
C PRO A 94 6.50 -5.21 -3.98
N VAL A 95 5.71 -6.03 -4.69
CA VAL A 95 4.38 -6.47 -4.22
C VAL A 95 4.52 -7.83 -3.56
N ALA A 96 4.20 -7.91 -2.27
CA ALA A 96 4.14 -9.19 -1.58
C ALA A 96 2.84 -9.93 -1.95
N GLN A 97 2.95 -11.20 -2.33
CA GLN A 97 1.82 -12.02 -2.77
C GLN A 97 1.83 -13.43 -2.19
N ASP A 98 3.00 -14.00 -2.05
CA ASP A 98 3.18 -15.41 -1.72
C ASP A 98 4.05 -15.56 -0.46
N LEU A 99 3.49 -16.20 0.55
CA LEU A 99 4.17 -16.43 1.83
C LEU A 99 5.44 -17.28 1.66
N TRP A 100 5.49 -18.11 0.61
CA TRP A 100 6.57 -19.07 0.37
C TRP A 100 7.61 -18.60 -0.67
N LYS A 101 7.35 -17.47 -1.34
CA LYS A 101 8.27 -16.83 -2.30
C LYS A 101 8.85 -15.54 -1.73
N GLU A 102 9.13 -15.55 -0.46
CA GLU A 102 9.72 -14.41 0.22
C GLU A 102 11.19 -14.20 -0.23
N GLY A 103 11.58 -12.94 -0.23
CA GLY A 103 12.88 -12.52 -0.73
C GLY A 103 14.06 -13.06 0.07
N GLN A 104 15.26 -12.72 -0.37
CA GLN A 104 16.52 -13.15 0.23
C GLN A 104 16.70 -12.50 1.60
N GLY A 105 16.64 -13.31 2.66
CA GLY A 105 16.88 -12.88 4.04
C GLY A 105 16.69 -14.03 5.02
N TRP A 106 17.17 -13.88 6.25
CA TRP A 106 16.98 -14.88 7.32
C TRP A 106 15.61 -14.71 8.01
N GLN A 107 15.01 -13.52 7.94
CA GLN A 107 13.74 -13.21 8.53
C GLN A 107 12.63 -13.34 7.48
N PRO A 108 11.51 -14.00 7.82
CA PRO A 108 10.35 -14.05 6.94
C PRO A 108 9.85 -12.65 6.56
N GLY A 109 9.55 -12.43 5.28
CA GLY A 109 9.23 -11.09 4.76
C GLY A 109 8.00 -10.46 5.39
N HIS A 110 6.99 -11.25 5.78
CA HIS A 110 5.81 -10.75 6.48
C HIS A 110 6.14 -10.26 7.91
N VAL A 111 7.15 -10.84 8.57
CA VAL A 111 7.61 -10.39 9.89
C VAL A 111 8.42 -9.10 9.75
N ASP A 112 9.42 -9.07 8.84
CA ASP A 112 10.22 -7.86 8.57
C ASP A 112 9.34 -6.67 8.21
N LEU A 113 8.37 -6.88 7.34
CA LEU A 113 7.47 -5.81 6.91
C LEU A 113 6.54 -5.33 8.02
N ALA A 114 6.02 -6.25 8.85
CA ALA A 114 5.18 -5.92 9.99
C ALA A 114 5.93 -5.12 11.07
N ASP A 115 7.20 -5.49 11.33
CA ASP A 115 8.04 -4.81 12.34
C ASP A 115 8.36 -3.36 11.95
N ARG A 116 8.45 -3.07 10.63
CA ARG A 116 8.76 -1.73 10.12
C ARG A 116 7.54 -0.85 9.88
N ALA A 117 6.34 -1.44 9.81
CA ALA A 117 5.12 -0.72 9.46
C ALA A 117 4.68 0.28 10.52
N ASP A 118 4.40 1.53 10.12
CA ASP A 118 3.71 2.51 10.96
C ASP A 118 2.18 2.30 10.95
N LEU A 119 1.63 1.71 9.86
CA LEU A 119 0.20 1.45 9.69
C LEU A 119 -0.03 0.30 8.71
N LEU A 120 -0.95 -0.61 9.07
CA LEU A 120 -1.52 -1.59 8.14
C LEU A 120 -2.89 -1.10 7.66
N VAL A 121 -3.03 -0.90 6.37
CA VAL A 121 -4.30 -0.54 5.72
C VAL A 121 -4.77 -1.69 4.86
N VAL A 122 -6.03 -2.10 4.97
CA VAL A 122 -6.65 -3.08 4.07
C VAL A 122 -7.76 -2.39 3.29
N ALA A 123 -7.49 -2.11 2.03
CA ALA A 123 -8.40 -1.36 1.15
C ALA A 123 -8.29 -1.83 -0.32
N PRO A 124 -9.32 -2.48 -0.85
CA PRO A 124 -10.58 -2.87 -0.20
C PRO A 124 -10.42 -4.03 0.79
N ALA A 125 -11.26 -4.11 1.83
CA ALA A 125 -11.37 -5.23 2.74
C ALA A 125 -12.65 -6.04 2.40
N THR A 126 -12.49 -7.29 1.99
CA THR A 126 -13.60 -8.23 1.73
C THR A 126 -14.15 -8.84 3.02
N ALA A 127 -15.36 -9.39 2.98
CA ALA A 127 -15.91 -10.16 4.09
C ALA A 127 -15.01 -11.35 4.49
N ASP A 128 -14.38 -11.99 3.50
CA ASP A 128 -13.44 -13.09 3.72
C ASP A 128 -12.23 -12.64 4.56
N VAL A 129 -11.55 -11.58 4.16
CA VAL A 129 -10.38 -11.07 4.90
C VAL A 129 -10.77 -10.55 6.29
N ILE A 130 -11.94 -9.93 6.44
CA ILE A 130 -12.47 -9.52 7.75
C ILE A 130 -12.65 -10.75 8.64
N ALA A 131 -13.22 -11.84 8.10
CA ALA A 131 -13.40 -13.09 8.83
C ALA A 131 -12.05 -13.74 9.20
N GLN A 132 -11.09 -13.79 8.28
CA GLN A 132 -9.76 -14.34 8.56
C GLN A 132 -9.09 -13.59 9.73
N PHE A 133 -9.11 -12.27 9.71
CA PHE A 133 -8.52 -11.45 10.78
C PHE A 133 -9.26 -11.64 12.11
N ALA A 134 -10.61 -11.68 12.09
CA ALA A 134 -11.41 -11.88 13.29
C ALA A 134 -11.17 -13.24 13.97
N HIS A 135 -10.89 -14.27 13.17
CA HIS A 135 -10.66 -15.63 13.66
C HIS A 135 -9.17 -16.01 13.78
N GLY A 136 -8.24 -15.11 13.49
CA GLY A 136 -6.80 -15.38 13.59
C GLY A 136 -6.31 -16.40 12.58
N LEU A 137 -6.96 -16.49 11.41
CA LEU A 137 -6.51 -17.36 10.33
C LEU A 137 -5.36 -16.71 9.57
N ALA A 138 -4.38 -17.49 9.15
CA ALA A 138 -3.18 -17.03 8.45
C ALA A 138 -2.88 -17.86 7.18
N PRO A 139 -3.84 -17.97 6.23
CA PRO A 139 -3.63 -18.77 5.03
C PRO A 139 -2.73 -18.12 3.99
N ASP A 140 -2.46 -16.82 4.10
CA ASP A 140 -1.69 -16.04 3.14
C ASP A 140 -0.76 -15.01 3.79
N PHE A 141 -0.02 -14.28 2.95
CA PHE A 141 0.93 -13.26 3.40
C PHE A 141 0.26 -12.15 4.22
N LEU A 142 -0.90 -11.64 3.76
CA LEU A 142 -1.60 -10.52 4.39
C LEU A 142 -2.11 -10.89 5.78
N SER A 143 -2.74 -12.05 5.90
CA SER A 143 -3.29 -12.55 7.16
C SER A 143 -2.19 -12.92 8.15
N SER A 144 -1.07 -13.50 7.69
CA SER A 144 0.11 -13.76 8.51
C SER A 144 0.75 -12.46 9.02
N LEU A 145 0.91 -11.46 8.14
CA LEU A 145 1.41 -10.14 8.50
C LEU A 145 0.53 -9.47 9.56
N HIS A 146 -0.80 -9.55 9.41
CA HIS A 146 -1.72 -8.99 10.41
C HIS A 146 -1.52 -9.57 11.81
N LEU A 147 -1.28 -10.88 11.94
CA LEU A 147 -1.07 -11.52 13.25
C LEU A 147 0.23 -11.08 13.92
N VAL A 148 1.24 -10.67 13.15
CA VAL A 148 2.53 -10.18 13.66
C VAL A 148 2.52 -8.67 13.89
N ALA A 149 1.71 -7.92 13.11
CA ALA A 149 1.68 -6.46 13.14
C ALA A 149 1.36 -5.89 14.53
N ARG A 150 2.15 -4.90 14.95
CA ARG A 150 1.95 -4.15 16.19
C ARG A 150 1.50 -2.71 15.95
N CYS A 151 1.57 -2.26 14.70
CA CYS A 151 1.07 -0.96 14.29
C CYS A 151 -0.46 -0.93 14.29
N PRO A 152 -1.10 0.26 14.28
CA PRO A 152 -2.53 0.39 14.06
C PRO A 152 -2.97 -0.30 12.77
N VAL A 153 -4.22 -0.79 12.73
CA VAL A 153 -4.82 -1.44 11.57
C VAL A 153 -6.07 -0.66 11.16
N LEU A 154 -6.15 -0.29 9.88
CA LEU A 154 -7.32 0.35 9.27
C LEU A 154 -7.91 -0.55 8.20
N MET A 155 -9.20 -0.84 8.28
CA MET A 155 -9.92 -1.60 7.27
C MET A 155 -10.96 -0.71 6.57
N ALA A 156 -10.95 -0.72 5.23
CA ALA A 156 -11.96 -0.07 4.38
C ALA A 156 -12.79 -1.14 3.66
N PRO A 157 -13.95 -1.53 4.19
CA PRO A 157 -14.77 -2.59 3.61
C PRO A 157 -15.33 -2.23 2.23
N ALA A 158 -15.37 -3.25 1.34
CA ALA A 158 -16.04 -3.13 0.05
C ALA A 158 -16.61 -4.50 -0.38
N MET A 159 -17.94 -4.63 -0.37
CA MET A 159 -18.65 -5.86 -0.67
C MET A 159 -20.10 -5.58 -1.06
N ASN A 160 -20.83 -6.60 -1.46
CA ASN A 160 -22.29 -6.53 -1.64
C ASN A 160 -22.96 -6.13 -0.31
N GLY A 161 -24.00 -5.28 -0.36
CA GLY A 161 -24.68 -4.79 0.84
C GLY A 161 -25.30 -5.88 1.72
N LYS A 162 -25.78 -6.99 1.08
CA LYS A 162 -26.30 -8.14 1.83
C LYS A 162 -25.19 -8.88 2.57
N MET A 163 -23.99 -8.94 1.98
CA MET A 163 -22.81 -9.51 2.65
C MET A 163 -22.38 -8.64 3.83
N TRP A 164 -22.43 -7.31 3.67
CA TRP A 164 -22.12 -6.38 4.75
C TRP A 164 -23.08 -6.49 5.93
N ALA A 165 -24.40 -6.58 5.65
CA ALA A 165 -25.44 -6.72 6.66
C ALA A 165 -25.57 -8.16 7.23
N HIS A 166 -24.82 -9.13 6.69
CA HIS A 166 -24.91 -10.51 7.17
C HIS A 166 -24.44 -10.62 8.62
N PRO A 167 -25.17 -11.33 9.50
CA PRO A 167 -24.82 -11.42 10.92
C PRO A 167 -23.39 -11.86 11.19
N ALA A 168 -22.85 -12.79 10.39
CA ALA A 168 -21.44 -13.22 10.52
C ALA A 168 -20.45 -12.09 10.22
N THR A 169 -20.72 -11.25 9.20
CA THR A 169 -19.86 -10.11 8.88
C THR A 169 -19.91 -9.06 9.99
N VAL A 170 -21.12 -8.76 10.48
CA VAL A 170 -21.31 -7.82 11.60
C VAL A 170 -20.56 -8.29 12.84
N ALA A 171 -20.72 -9.56 13.23
CA ALA A 171 -20.02 -10.12 14.39
C ALA A 171 -18.49 -10.08 14.24
N ASN A 172 -17.95 -10.34 13.03
CA ASN A 172 -16.52 -10.27 12.75
C ASN A 172 -16.00 -8.83 12.86
N VAL A 173 -16.72 -7.86 12.31
CA VAL A 173 -16.38 -6.43 12.42
C VAL A 173 -16.37 -5.98 13.88
N ASP A 174 -17.38 -6.34 14.66
CA ASP A 174 -17.45 -6.00 16.08
C ASP A 174 -16.30 -6.64 16.87
N THR A 175 -15.97 -7.89 16.58
CA THR A 175 -14.80 -8.57 17.15
C THR A 175 -13.51 -7.81 16.86
N LEU A 176 -13.29 -7.38 15.63
CA LEU A 176 -12.10 -6.63 15.25
C LEU A 176 -12.04 -5.23 15.88
N LYS A 177 -13.19 -4.53 15.94
CA LYS A 177 -13.28 -3.25 16.64
C LYS A 177 -12.91 -3.36 18.12
N THR A 178 -13.37 -4.40 18.82
CA THR A 178 -13.01 -4.63 20.24
C THR A 178 -11.54 -4.92 20.43
N ARG A 179 -10.84 -5.37 19.37
CA ARG A 179 -9.38 -5.59 19.34
C ARG A 179 -8.59 -4.37 18.86
N GLY A 180 -9.26 -3.23 18.66
CA GLY A 180 -8.59 -1.98 18.28
C GLY A 180 -8.39 -1.79 16.77
N VAL A 181 -9.00 -2.61 15.91
CA VAL A 181 -8.98 -2.38 14.47
C VAL A 181 -9.93 -1.23 14.11
N GLU A 182 -9.42 -0.24 13.41
CA GLU A 182 -10.19 0.90 12.92
C GLU A 182 -10.88 0.56 11.60
N PHE A 183 -12.08 1.11 11.41
CA PHE A 183 -12.86 0.94 10.19
C PHE A 183 -13.24 2.30 9.60
N ILE A 184 -13.26 2.37 8.26
CA ILE A 184 -13.80 3.51 7.53
C ILE A 184 -14.77 3.01 6.45
N GLY A 185 -16.01 3.44 6.50
CA GLY A 185 -17.07 2.93 5.64
C GLY A 185 -17.63 1.57 6.09
N PRO A 186 -18.27 0.81 5.17
CA PRO A 186 -18.43 1.14 3.74
C PRO A 186 -19.32 2.34 3.48
N ASP A 187 -19.20 2.89 2.25
CA ASP A 187 -20.02 3.99 1.76
C ASP A 187 -21.35 3.47 1.17
N GLU A 188 -22.32 4.36 1.06
CA GLU A 188 -23.60 4.10 0.40
C GLU A 188 -23.57 4.59 -1.05
N GLY A 189 -24.31 3.92 -1.92
CA GLY A 189 -24.50 4.31 -3.31
C GLY A 189 -24.69 3.13 -4.25
N MET A 190 -24.59 3.40 -5.56
CA MET A 190 -24.73 2.37 -6.59
C MET A 190 -23.62 1.33 -6.44
N LEU A 191 -24.00 0.08 -6.25
CA LEU A 191 -23.11 -1.07 -6.17
C LEU A 191 -22.89 -1.70 -7.56
N ALA A 192 -21.78 -2.39 -7.76
CA ALA A 192 -21.47 -3.07 -9.01
C ALA A 192 -22.49 -4.13 -9.42
N CYS A 193 -23.30 -4.62 -8.48
CA CYS A 193 -24.39 -5.57 -8.71
C CYS A 193 -25.70 -4.91 -9.12
N GLY A 194 -25.73 -3.60 -9.38
CA GLY A 194 -26.84 -2.89 -10.03
C GLY A 194 -27.96 -2.36 -9.11
N TYR A 195 -27.71 -2.27 -7.81
CA TYR A 195 -28.65 -1.61 -6.87
C TYR A 195 -27.92 -0.66 -5.94
N GLU A 196 -28.67 0.30 -5.37
CA GLU A 196 -28.16 1.21 -4.35
C GLU A 196 -28.18 0.54 -2.97
N GLY A 197 -27.15 0.80 -2.19
CA GLY A 197 -27.01 0.29 -0.83
C GLY A 197 -25.66 0.54 -0.21
N VAL A 198 -25.51 0.16 1.05
CA VAL A 198 -24.26 0.24 1.80
C VAL A 198 -23.36 -0.93 1.40
N GLY A 199 -22.13 -0.65 0.98
CA GLY A 199 -21.19 -1.70 0.58
C GLY A 199 -20.07 -1.22 -0.33
N ARG A 200 -20.12 0.03 -0.78
CA ARG A 200 -19.11 0.64 -1.64
C ARG A 200 -17.87 1.02 -0.83
N LEU A 201 -16.69 0.86 -1.45
CA LEU A 201 -15.46 1.34 -0.83
C LEU A 201 -15.58 2.85 -0.54
N TRP A 202 -15.22 3.24 0.68
CA TRP A 202 -15.16 4.66 1.06
C TRP A 202 -14.34 5.46 0.04
N PRO A 203 -14.65 6.74 -0.21
CA PRO A 203 -13.86 7.60 -1.11
C PRO A 203 -12.37 7.60 -0.71
N VAL A 204 -11.49 7.52 -1.71
CA VAL A 204 -10.03 7.41 -1.48
C VAL A 204 -9.52 8.60 -0.67
N ASP A 205 -9.98 9.82 -0.96
CA ASP A 205 -9.59 11.02 -0.20
C ASP A 205 -9.94 10.91 1.28
N GLY A 206 -11.10 10.31 1.59
CA GLY A 206 -11.51 10.05 2.98
C GLY A 206 -10.66 8.99 3.65
N ILE A 207 -10.24 7.93 2.92
CA ILE A 207 -9.30 6.93 3.45
C ILE A 207 -7.95 7.59 3.76
N VAL A 208 -7.44 8.45 2.86
CA VAL A 208 -6.19 9.19 3.06
C VAL A 208 -6.29 10.12 4.27
N ALA A 209 -7.40 10.84 4.43
CA ALA A 209 -7.63 11.69 5.60
C ALA A 209 -7.64 10.89 6.91
N LYS A 210 -8.27 9.70 6.93
CA LYS A 210 -8.27 8.81 8.10
C LYS A 210 -6.86 8.29 8.41
N ILE A 211 -6.08 7.94 7.39
CA ILE A 211 -4.66 7.53 7.53
C ILE A 211 -3.85 8.64 8.18
N ASN A 212 -3.98 9.88 7.68
CA ASN A 212 -3.29 11.04 8.25
C ASN A 212 -3.64 11.23 9.72
N SER A 213 -4.92 11.13 10.07
CA SER A 213 -5.40 11.22 11.44
C SER A 213 -4.79 10.14 12.35
N LEU A 214 -4.75 8.88 11.89
CA LEU A 214 -4.19 7.76 12.67
C LEU A 214 -2.67 7.90 12.88
N LEU A 215 -1.96 8.50 11.92
CA LEU A 215 -0.52 8.73 12.01
C LEU A 215 -0.17 10.07 12.70
N GLY A 216 -1.17 10.83 13.17
CA GLY A 216 -0.96 12.09 13.87
C GLY A 216 -0.39 13.20 12.99
N VAL A 217 -0.63 13.14 11.68
CA VAL A 217 -0.22 14.14 10.70
C VAL A 217 -1.47 14.85 10.19
N LEU A 218 -1.72 16.04 10.67
CA LEU A 218 -2.83 16.94 10.30
C LEU A 218 -2.28 18.20 9.64
#